data_7e52d484dd70c5c4ae74ff1570a7afd9
#
_entry.id   7e52d484dd70c5c4ae74ff1570a7afd9
#
_cell.length_a   1.000
_cell.length_b   1.000
_cell.length_c   1.000
_cell.angle_alpha   90.00
_cell.angle_beta   90.00
_cell.angle_gamma   90.00
#
_symmetry.space_group_name_H-M   'P 1'
#
loop_
_entity.id
_entity.type
_entity.pdbx_description
1 polymer ?
#
loop_
_entity_poly.entity_id
_entity_poly.type
_entity_poly.pdbx_seq_one_letter_code
_entity_poly.pdbx_strand_id
1 'polypeptide(L)'
;STQSRSSAASDVYKRQSENRALAETGLRPGQDPFNSEQKVKQAYVKKHLIGRIAIPKIEVDLPLFDTTNNTLLDQGAVVLPGTSYPRGGKNTHTVISAHGGLPTKRYFTGLKKLKKGQQFLIEVNGKKLAYKVFRIQTVKPDQTESLQIESAQDLATLMTCTPYMINSHRLLVTGKRVPYTESLGQAAKAADQWRFWKSAAIIGGVLLLAVLIVWLARRYLRRQRRS
;
A
#
# COMPACT_ATOMS: atom_id res chain seq x y z
N SER A 1 27.13 -19.40 2.54
CA SER A 1 25.75 -19.28 1.98
C SER A 1 24.71 -20.17 2.68
N THR A 2 25.12 -21.11 3.54
CA THR A 2 24.21 -22.00 4.30
C THR A 2 23.56 -21.30 5.50
N GLN A 3 24.24 -20.36 6.13
CA GLN A 3 23.77 -19.63 7.32
C GLN A 3 22.62 -18.66 7.04
N SER A 4 22.56 -18.08 5.83
CA SER A 4 21.45 -17.19 5.43
C SER A 4 20.14 -17.95 5.12
N ARG A 5 20.24 -19.19 4.66
CA ARG A 5 19.07 -20.05 4.42
C ARG A 5 18.45 -20.57 5.72
N SER A 6 19.26 -20.82 6.74
CA SER A 6 18.81 -21.27 8.06
C SER A 6 18.05 -20.15 8.80
N SER A 7 18.52 -18.89 8.75
CA SER A 7 17.83 -17.76 9.38
C SER A 7 16.50 -17.45 8.69
N ALA A 8 16.46 -17.49 7.35
CA ALA A 8 15.24 -17.28 6.60
C ALA A 8 14.18 -18.37 6.87
N ALA A 9 14.60 -19.63 7.01
CA ALA A 9 13.70 -20.74 7.36
C ALA A 9 13.16 -20.60 8.80
N SER A 10 14.02 -20.20 9.74
CA SER A 10 13.63 -19.91 11.13
C SER A 10 12.60 -18.77 11.22
N ASP A 11 12.84 -17.68 10.49
CA ASP A 11 11.90 -16.54 10.44
C ASP A 11 10.57 -16.93 9.79
N VAL A 12 10.61 -17.80 8.78
CA VAL A 12 9.41 -18.37 8.15
C VAL A 12 8.59 -19.18 9.16
N TYR A 13 9.25 -20.03 9.96
CA TYR A 13 8.58 -20.87 10.96
C TYR A 13 7.98 -20.03 12.12
N LYS A 14 8.73 -19.05 12.61
CA LYS A 14 8.28 -18.12 13.66
C LYS A 14 7.02 -17.37 13.25
N ARG A 15 7.01 -16.80 12.04
CA ARG A 15 5.85 -16.05 11.54
C ARG A 15 4.65 -16.93 11.21
N GLN A 16 4.87 -18.23 10.95
CA GLN A 16 3.78 -19.16 10.75
C GLN A 16 3.14 -19.60 12.08
N SER A 17 3.94 -19.68 13.15
CA SER A 17 3.42 -19.89 14.52
C SER A 17 2.67 -18.66 15.03
N GLU A 18 3.15 -17.45 14.70
CA GLU A 18 2.45 -16.20 15.00
C GLU A 18 1.10 -16.13 14.30
N ASN A 19 0.98 -16.54 13.02
CA ASN A 19 -0.30 -16.60 12.32
C ASN A 19 -1.27 -17.62 12.94
N ARG A 20 -0.79 -18.74 13.49
CA ARG A 20 -1.64 -19.69 14.22
C ARG A 20 -2.14 -19.10 15.54
N ALA A 21 -1.26 -18.46 16.29
CA ALA A 21 -1.64 -17.80 17.54
C ALA A 21 -2.66 -16.66 17.28
N LEU A 22 -2.51 -15.93 16.18
CA LEU A 22 -3.46 -14.89 15.76
C LEU A 22 -4.80 -15.46 15.30
N ALA A 23 -4.84 -16.66 14.74
CA ALA A 23 -6.10 -17.36 14.41
C ALA A 23 -6.91 -17.70 15.67
N GLU A 24 -6.24 -17.90 16.82
CA GLU A 24 -6.86 -18.19 18.11
C GLU A 24 -7.25 -16.93 18.90
N THR A 25 -6.45 -15.86 18.80
CA THR A 25 -6.63 -14.64 19.61
C THR A 25 -7.31 -13.49 18.88
N GLY A 26 -7.20 -13.42 17.54
CA GLY A 26 -7.81 -12.38 16.71
C GLY A 26 -7.37 -10.94 17.02
N LEU A 27 -7.98 -9.99 16.32
CA LEU A 27 -7.88 -8.56 16.64
C LEU A 27 -8.72 -8.26 17.90
N ARG A 28 -8.14 -7.56 18.87
CA ARG A 28 -8.91 -7.11 20.05
C ARG A 28 -9.87 -5.99 19.62
N PRO A 29 -11.18 -6.12 19.92
CA PRO A 29 -12.14 -5.04 19.69
C PRO A 29 -11.72 -3.74 20.39
N GLY A 30 -11.90 -2.60 19.71
CA GLY A 30 -11.66 -1.28 20.31
C GLY A 30 -10.22 -0.74 20.24
N GLN A 31 -9.26 -1.43 19.61
CA GLN A 31 -7.92 -0.86 19.37
C GLN A 31 -7.85 -0.17 18.00
N ASP A 32 -7.67 1.17 18.00
CA ASP A 32 -7.28 1.90 16.80
C ASP A 32 -5.80 1.58 16.49
N PRO A 33 -5.51 0.87 15.39
CA PRO A 33 -4.15 0.45 15.03
C PRO A 33 -3.23 1.60 14.60
N PHE A 34 -3.77 2.81 14.45
CA PHE A 34 -3.00 4.00 14.01
C PHE A 34 -2.40 4.80 15.16
N ASN A 35 -2.66 4.43 16.41
CA ASN A 35 -2.23 5.19 17.58
C ASN A 35 -0.90 4.68 18.15
N SER A 36 0.18 4.66 17.35
CA SER A 36 1.53 4.33 17.81
C SER A 36 2.51 5.45 17.48
N GLU A 37 2.91 6.22 18.47
CA GLU A 37 3.96 7.24 18.35
C GLU A 37 5.35 6.63 18.61
N GLN A 38 6.09 6.29 17.58
CA GLN A 38 7.52 5.97 17.69
C GLN A 38 8.35 6.72 16.66
N LYS A 39 9.33 7.50 17.12
CA LYS A 39 10.36 8.09 16.25
C LYS A 39 11.33 7.00 15.80
N VAL A 40 11.40 6.71 14.50
CA VAL A 40 12.15 5.58 13.96
C VAL A 40 13.25 6.02 13.01
N LYS A 41 14.44 5.37 13.12
CA LYS A 41 15.62 5.61 12.26
C LYS A 41 15.49 4.86 10.92
N GLN A 42 16.16 5.33 9.87
CA GLN A 42 16.13 4.75 8.52
C GLN A 42 16.50 3.25 8.48
N ALA A 43 17.41 2.78 9.34
CA ALA A 43 17.76 1.37 9.49
C ALA A 43 16.55 0.50 9.92
N TYR A 44 15.67 1.06 10.74
CA TYR A 44 14.44 0.41 11.16
C TYR A 44 13.46 0.22 10.00
N VAL A 45 13.29 1.24 9.17
CA VAL A 45 12.43 1.17 7.96
C VAL A 45 12.90 0.02 7.06
N LYS A 46 14.20 -0.08 6.81
CA LYS A 46 14.78 -1.15 5.99
C LYS A 46 14.58 -2.54 6.62
N LYS A 47 14.69 -2.66 7.94
CA LYS A 47 14.49 -3.91 8.68
C LYS A 47 13.06 -4.44 8.58
N HIS A 48 12.08 -3.53 8.55
CA HIS A 48 10.66 -3.87 8.52
C HIS A 48 10.06 -3.96 7.11
N LEU A 49 10.85 -3.68 6.06
CA LEU A 49 10.41 -3.85 4.68
C LEU A 49 10.34 -5.33 4.35
N ILE A 50 9.14 -5.83 4.02
CA ILE A 50 8.87 -7.24 3.71
C ILE A 50 8.51 -7.50 2.25
N GLY A 51 8.20 -6.44 1.50
CA GLY A 51 7.77 -6.58 0.11
C GLY A 51 7.08 -5.33 -0.41
N ARG A 52 6.10 -5.53 -1.27
CA ARG A 52 5.31 -4.44 -1.86
C ARG A 52 3.85 -4.82 -2.07
N ILE A 53 2.99 -3.80 -2.22
CA ILE A 53 1.62 -3.95 -2.65
C ILE A 53 1.36 -3.12 -3.90
N ALA A 54 0.76 -3.74 -4.93
CA ALA A 54 0.40 -3.08 -6.16
C ALA A 54 -1.11 -3.18 -6.43
N ILE A 55 -1.72 -2.05 -6.78
CA ILE A 55 -3.14 -1.95 -7.14
C ILE A 55 -3.23 -1.24 -8.49
N PRO A 56 -3.12 -1.96 -9.62
CA PRO A 56 -2.98 -1.37 -10.96
C PRO A 56 -4.10 -0.38 -11.31
N LYS A 57 -5.34 -0.71 -10.94
CA LYS A 57 -6.53 0.10 -11.27
C LYS A 57 -6.48 1.53 -10.74
N ILE A 58 -5.77 1.76 -9.64
CA ILE A 58 -5.63 3.08 -9.02
C ILE A 58 -4.19 3.57 -9.02
N GLU A 59 -3.32 2.94 -9.84
CA GLU A 59 -1.91 3.30 -10.02
C GLU A 59 -1.14 3.35 -8.68
N VAL A 60 -1.40 2.40 -7.78
CA VAL A 60 -0.70 2.27 -6.50
C VAL A 60 0.34 1.18 -6.59
N ASP A 61 1.56 1.50 -6.21
CA ASP A 61 2.66 0.57 -5.94
C ASP A 61 3.42 1.13 -4.72
N LEU A 62 3.38 0.41 -3.61
CA LEU A 62 3.90 0.87 -2.32
C LEU A 62 4.79 -0.21 -1.69
N PRO A 63 5.86 0.18 -1.00
CA PRO A 63 6.55 -0.73 -0.10
C PRO A 63 5.60 -1.19 1.00
N LEU A 64 5.74 -2.45 1.40
CA LEU A 64 4.94 -3.09 2.44
C LEU A 64 5.83 -3.42 3.64
N PHE A 65 5.40 -2.98 4.81
CA PHE A 65 6.09 -3.19 6.08
C PHE A 65 5.32 -4.18 6.97
N ASP A 66 6.02 -4.90 7.81
CA ASP A 66 5.47 -5.98 8.65
C ASP A 66 4.81 -5.51 9.95
N THR A 67 4.90 -4.23 10.27
CA THR A 67 4.32 -3.65 11.49
C THR A 67 3.83 -2.22 11.26
N THR A 68 3.03 -1.70 12.16
CA THR A 68 2.38 -0.38 12.06
C THR A 68 2.99 0.61 13.05
N ASN A 69 3.47 1.73 12.53
CA ASN A 69 3.74 2.98 13.24
C ASN A 69 3.71 4.15 12.26
N ASN A 70 3.66 5.38 12.77
CA ASN A 70 3.55 6.59 11.94
C ASN A 70 4.68 6.70 10.91
N THR A 71 5.92 6.36 11.30
CA THR A 71 7.07 6.45 10.38
C THR A 71 6.96 5.50 9.21
N LEU A 72 6.52 4.25 9.42
CA LEU A 72 6.33 3.27 8.35
C LEU A 72 5.10 3.60 7.49
N LEU A 73 4.01 4.08 8.09
CA LEU A 73 2.84 4.59 7.38
C LEU A 73 3.18 5.76 6.46
N ASP A 74 4.11 6.63 6.87
CA ASP A 74 4.60 7.73 6.04
C ASP A 74 5.50 7.28 4.87
N GLN A 75 5.99 6.05 4.90
CA GLN A 75 6.81 5.47 3.83
C GLN A 75 6.01 4.56 2.89
N GLY A 76 4.91 3.96 3.33
CA GLY A 76 4.16 3.05 2.49
C GLY A 76 2.94 2.42 3.14
N ALA A 77 2.71 1.15 2.82
CA ALA A 77 1.67 0.33 3.39
C ALA A 77 2.23 -0.54 4.52
N VAL A 78 1.42 -0.82 5.51
CA VAL A 78 1.80 -1.57 6.71
C VAL A 78 0.83 -2.72 6.96
N VAL A 79 1.33 -3.84 7.46
CA VAL A 79 0.49 -4.91 7.97
C VAL A 79 -0.04 -4.53 9.34
N LEU A 80 -1.35 -4.67 9.54
CA LEU A 80 -2.01 -4.35 10.79
C LEU A 80 -1.63 -5.38 11.86
N PRO A 81 -1.13 -4.95 13.04
CA PRO A 81 -0.87 -5.85 14.15
C PRO A 81 -2.13 -6.63 14.54
N GLY A 82 -1.97 -7.90 14.90
CA GLY A 82 -3.10 -8.76 15.25
C GLY A 82 -3.78 -9.42 14.04
N THR A 83 -3.32 -9.19 12.82
CA THR A 83 -3.79 -9.89 11.60
C THR A 83 -2.74 -10.84 11.04
N SER A 84 -3.16 -11.73 10.12
CA SER A 84 -2.25 -12.69 9.53
C SER A 84 -1.11 -12.02 8.75
N TYR A 85 0.09 -12.57 8.87
CA TYR A 85 1.20 -12.16 8.02
C TYR A 85 0.91 -12.50 6.54
N PRO A 86 1.29 -11.66 5.56
CA PRO A 86 0.88 -11.78 4.16
C PRO A 86 1.64 -12.91 3.43
N ARG A 87 1.35 -14.14 3.76
CA ARG A 87 1.88 -15.36 3.11
C ARG A 87 0.83 -16.09 2.29
N GLY A 88 -0.43 -15.72 2.47
CA GLY A 88 -1.57 -16.46 1.95
C GLY A 88 -1.74 -17.81 2.63
N GLY A 89 -2.76 -18.52 2.21
CA GLY A 89 -3.13 -19.85 2.71
C GLY A 89 -4.49 -19.87 3.39
N LYS A 90 -5.03 -21.06 3.57
CA LYS A 90 -6.32 -21.24 4.25
C LYS A 90 -6.24 -20.72 5.70
N ASN A 91 -7.34 -20.22 6.21
CA ASN A 91 -7.46 -19.65 7.56
C ASN A 91 -6.49 -18.47 7.79
N THR A 92 -6.31 -17.61 6.78
CA THR A 92 -5.56 -16.38 6.92
C THR A 92 -6.37 -15.17 6.49
N HIS A 93 -6.24 -14.07 7.21
CA HIS A 93 -6.78 -12.78 6.86
C HIS A 93 -5.73 -11.70 7.15
N THR A 94 -5.05 -11.25 6.12
CA THR A 94 -4.07 -10.15 6.21
C THR A 94 -4.80 -8.83 6.06
N VAL A 95 -4.56 -7.88 6.95
CA VAL A 95 -5.04 -6.50 6.80
C VAL A 95 -3.86 -5.58 6.55
N ILE A 96 -3.93 -4.84 5.45
CA ILE A 96 -2.91 -3.90 5.02
C ILE A 96 -3.49 -2.50 5.03
N SER A 97 -2.83 -1.63 5.78
CA SER A 97 -3.24 -0.25 5.95
C SER A 97 -2.28 0.72 5.28
N ALA A 98 -2.80 1.80 4.74
CA ALA A 98 -2.02 2.94 4.28
C ALA A 98 -2.86 4.22 4.39
N HIS A 99 -2.17 5.36 4.42
CA HIS A 99 -2.83 6.65 4.44
C HIS A 99 -3.78 6.86 3.26
N GLY A 100 -4.89 7.56 3.52
CA GLY A 100 -5.82 8.04 2.51
C GLY A 100 -5.92 9.56 2.55
N GLY A 101 -6.00 10.19 1.37
CA GLY A 101 -6.28 11.62 1.28
C GLY A 101 -5.09 12.55 1.53
N LEU A 102 -3.85 12.09 1.51
CA LEU A 102 -2.68 12.97 1.58
C LEU A 102 -2.52 13.72 0.25
N PRO A 103 -2.38 15.07 0.25
CA PRO A 103 -2.25 15.87 -0.96
C PRO A 103 -1.03 15.49 -1.80
N THR A 104 0.08 15.18 -1.13
CA THR A 104 1.39 14.93 -1.76
C THR A 104 1.67 13.46 -2.06
N LYS A 105 0.93 12.53 -1.45
CA LYS A 105 1.17 11.09 -1.56
C LYS A 105 -0.13 10.35 -1.87
N ARG A 106 -0.14 9.59 -2.97
CA ARG A 106 -1.37 8.92 -3.42
C ARG A 106 -1.78 7.75 -2.54
N TYR A 107 -0.86 7.02 -1.91
CA TYR A 107 -1.13 5.86 -1.05
C TYR A 107 -2.49 5.17 -1.36
N PHE A 108 -3.38 5.00 -0.37
CA PHE A 108 -4.73 4.46 -0.57
C PHE A 108 -5.82 5.52 -0.82
N THR A 109 -5.43 6.75 -1.19
CA THR A 109 -6.38 7.82 -1.53
C THR A 109 -7.38 7.40 -2.62
N GLY A 110 -6.93 6.59 -3.58
CA GLY A 110 -7.78 6.05 -4.65
C GLY A 110 -8.60 4.83 -4.28
N LEU A 111 -8.49 4.28 -3.07
CA LEU A 111 -9.08 2.99 -2.68
C LEU A 111 -10.61 2.97 -2.87
N LYS A 112 -11.29 4.11 -2.65
CA LYS A 112 -12.74 4.28 -2.90
C LYS A 112 -13.17 4.08 -4.36
N LYS A 113 -12.24 4.11 -5.32
CA LYS A 113 -12.51 3.88 -6.74
C LYS A 113 -12.48 2.39 -7.12
N LEU A 114 -11.98 1.53 -6.24
CA LEU A 114 -11.98 0.10 -6.49
C LEU A 114 -13.41 -0.44 -6.48
N LYS A 115 -13.63 -1.42 -7.34
CA LYS A 115 -14.91 -2.13 -7.48
C LYS A 115 -14.71 -3.63 -7.27
N LYS A 116 -15.79 -4.33 -6.91
CA LYS A 116 -15.82 -5.80 -6.90
C LYS A 116 -15.36 -6.35 -8.24
N GLY A 117 -14.60 -7.44 -8.22
CA GLY A 117 -14.00 -8.08 -9.39
C GLY A 117 -12.61 -7.57 -9.77
N GLN A 118 -12.20 -6.38 -9.34
CA GLN A 118 -10.85 -5.86 -9.57
C GLN A 118 -9.83 -6.58 -8.69
N GLN A 119 -8.57 -6.54 -9.10
CA GLN A 119 -7.51 -7.30 -8.44
C GLN A 119 -6.42 -6.39 -7.90
N PHE A 120 -5.76 -6.86 -6.85
CA PHE A 120 -4.53 -6.30 -6.33
C PHE A 120 -3.51 -7.40 -6.06
N LEU A 121 -2.25 -7.03 -6.00
CA LEU A 121 -1.10 -7.92 -5.86
C LEU A 121 -0.34 -7.57 -4.59
N ILE A 122 -0.08 -8.57 -3.76
CA ILE A 122 0.85 -8.48 -2.65
C ILE A 122 2.08 -9.33 -3.03
N GLU A 123 3.28 -8.76 -2.94
CA GLU A 123 4.52 -9.45 -3.22
C GLU A 123 5.39 -9.43 -1.96
N VAL A 124 5.62 -10.59 -1.37
CA VAL A 124 6.37 -10.75 -0.11
C VAL A 124 7.29 -11.96 -0.22
N ASN A 125 8.57 -11.78 0.08
CA ASN A 125 9.58 -12.84 0.03
C ASN A 125 9.60 -13.59 -1.32
N GLY A 126 9.46 -12.86 -2.44
CA GLY A 126 9.43 -13.42 -3.79
C GLY A 126 8.14 -14.15 -4.18
N LYS A 127 7.16 -14.26 -3.28
CA LYS A 127 5.84 -14.80 -3.58
C LYS A 127 4.89 -13.71 -4.07
N LYS A 128 4.20 -13.97 -5.16
CA LYS A 128 3.17 -13.12 -5.73
C LYS A 128 1.79 -13.62 -5.34
N LEU A 129 1.06 -12.84 -4.55
CA LEU A 129 -0.22 -13.18 -3.99
C LEU A 129 -1.29 -12.27 -4.61
N ALA A 130 -2.08 -12.81 -5.55
CA ALA A 130 -3.15 -12.07 -6.21
C ALA A 130 -4.48 -12.24 -5.46
N TYR A 131 -5.19 -11.14 -5.27
CA TYR A 131 -6.50 -11.11 -4.61
C TYR A 131 -7.52 -10.39 -5.48
N LYS A 132 -8.74 -10.95 -5.56
CA LYS A 132 -9.87 -10.37 -6.28
C LYS A 132 -10.87 -9.81 -5.29
N VAL A 133 -11.16 -8.51 -5.40
CA VAL A 133 -12.09 -7.80 -4.52
C VAL A 133 -13.50 -8.39 -4.63
N PHE A 134 -14.09 -8.74 -3.50
CA PHE A 134 -15.48 -9.25 -3.41
C PHE A 134 -16.33 -8.49 -2.40
N ARG A 135 -15.73 -7.83 -1.40
CA ARG A 135 -16.42 -7.07 -0.35
C ARG A 135 -15.81 -5.69 -0.19
N ILE A 136 -16.65 -4.65 -0.13
CA ILE A 136 -16.26 -3.27 0.13
C ILE A 136 -17.24 -2.73 1.15
N GLN A 137 -16.72 -2.17 2.25
CA GLN A 137 -17.54 -1.65 3.34
C GLN A 137 -16.84 -0.49 4.07
N THR A 138 -17.64 0.35 4.71
CA THR A 138 -17.15 1.43 5.56
C THR A 138 -17.63 1.14 6.97
N VAL A 139 -16.71 1.13 7.93
CA VAL A 139 -16.97 0.77 9.33
C VAL A 139 -16.42 1.84 10.26
N LYS A 140 -16.86 1.86 11.52
CA LYS A 140 -16.21 2.67 12.57
C LYS A 140 -14.86 2.05 12.95
N PRO A 141 -13.92 2.84 13.53
CA PRO A 141 -12.57 2.35 13.87
C PRO A 141 -12.55 1.16 14.85
N ASP A 142 -13.53 1.06 15.71
CA ASP A 142 -13.72 0.02 16.73
C ASP A 142 -14.43 -1.24 16.21
N GLN A 143 -15.01 -1.20 14.99
CA GLN A 143 -15.71 -2.33 14.37
C GLN A 143 -14.72 -3.20 13.60
N THR A 144 -14.17 -4.21 14.25
CA THR A 144 -13.12 -5.09 13.70
C THR A 144 -13.61 -6.49 13.31
N GLU A 145 -14.90 -6.77 13.44
CA GLU A 145 -15.50 -8.10 13.18
C GLU A 145 -15.23 -8.59 11.76
N SER A 146 -15.28 -7.67 10.79
CA SER A 146 -15.03 -7.99 9.37
C SER A 146 -13.56 -8.24 9.02
N LEU A 147 -12.65 -8.05 9.97
CA LEU A 147 -11.21 -8.30 9.84
C LEU A 147 -10.79 -9.64 10.43
N GLN A 148 -11.73 -10.39 11.03
CA GLN A 148 -11.46 -11.70 11.60
C GLN A 148 -11.11 -12.73 10.54
N ILE A 149 -10.40 -13.77 10.95
CA ILE A 149 -10.09 -14.92 10.09
C ILE A 149 -11.37 -15.68 9.81
N GLU A 150 -11.69 -15.88 8.54
CA GLU A 150 -12.80 -16.72 8.09
C GLU A 150 -12.28 -18.14 7.78
N SER A 151 -12.99 -19.15 8.28
CA SER A 151 -12.60 -20.56 8.09
C SER A 151 -12.47 -20.92 6.62
N ALA A 152 -11.42 -21.65 6.30
CA ALA A 152 -11.07 -22.13 4.95
C ALA A 152 -10.82 -21.01 3.91
N GLN A 153 -10.83 -19.73 4.30
CA GLN A 153 -10.57 -18.61 3.39
C GLN A 153 -9.10 -18.15 3.45
N ASP A 154 -8.64 -17.59 2.32
CA ASP A 154 -7.40 -16.84 2.19
C ASP A 154 -7.79 -15.42 1.77
N LEU A 155 -7.81 -14.50 2.75
CA LEU A 155 -8.30 -13.14 2.58
C LEU A 155 -7.20 -12.10 2.78
N ALA A 156 -7.32 -11.01 2.04
CA ALA A 156 -6.54 -9.80 2.28
C ALA A 156 -7.47 -8.58 2.22
N THR A 157 -7.41 -7.72 3.24
CA THR A 157 -8.17 -6.47 3.31
C THR A 157 -7.25 -5.28 3.21
N LEU A 158 -7.57 -4.35 2.30
CA LEU A 158 -6.94 -3.04 2.20
C LEU A 158 -7.76 -2.07 3.04
N MET A 159 -7.10 -1.33 3.93
CA MET A 159 -7.75 -0.42 4.86
C MET A 159 -7.20 0.99 4.76
N THR A 160 -8.08 1.99 4.77
CA THR A 160 -7.71 3.39 4.85
C THR A 160 -8.73 4.21 5.62
N CYS A 161 -8.33 5.39 6.11
CA CYS A 161 -9.22 6.32 6.78
C CYS A 161 -10.17 7.01 5.78
N THR A 162 -11.40 7.25 6.20
CA THR A 162 -12.44 7.96 5.43
C THR A 162 -13.44 8.63 6.38
N PRO A 163 -14.17 9.73 5.99
CA PRO A 163 -13.91 10.59 4.84
C PRO A 163 -12.59 11.35 4.95
N TYR A 164 -12.12 11.90 3.83
CA TYR A 164 -10.91 12.72 3.80
C TYR A 164 -10.95 13.86 4.84
N MET A 165 -9.85 14.08 5.54
CA MET A 165 -9.63 15.01 6.66
C MET A 165 -10.43 14.71 7.95
N ILE A 166 -11.60 14.09 7.88
CA ILE A 166 -12.43 13.76 9.07
C ILE A 166 -11.94 12.47 9.71
N ASN A 167 -11.59 11.44 8.89
CA ASN A 167 -11.02 10.15 9.32
C ASN A 167 -11.86 9.38 10.37
N SER A 168 -13.16 9.66 10.45
CA SER A 168 -14.08 9.08 11.43
C SER A 168 -14.41 7.60 11.20
N HIS A 169 -14.12 7.09 9.99
CA HIS A 169 -14.42 5.71 9.58
C HIS A 169 -13.21 5.08 8.92
N ARG A 170 -13.30 3.78 8.66
CA ARG A 170 -12.33 2.99 7.89
C ARG A 170 -13.02 2.42 6.66
N LEU A 171 -12.46 2.68 5.47
CA LEU A 171 -12.83 2.00 4.25
C LEU A 171 -12.08 0.69 4.16
N LEU A 172 -12.80 -0.41 4.03
CA LEU A 172 -12.28 -1.76 3.93
C LEU A 172 -12.60 -2.31 2.54
N VAL A 173 -11.57 -2.77 1.83
CA VAL A 173 -11.69 -3.44 0.53
C VAL A 173 -11.08 -4.83 0.65
N THR A 174 -11.94 -5.85 0.77
CA THR A 174 -11.53 -7.23 1.01
C THR A 174 -11.49 -8.01 -0.29
N GLY A 175 -10.35 -8.65 -0.54
CA GLY A 175 -10.12 -9.57 -1.63
C GLY A 175 -9.96 -11.01 -1.16
N LYS A 176 -10.44 -11.95 -1.98
CA LYS A 176 -10.20 -13.38 -1.85
C LYS A 176 -9.07 -13.80 -2.77
N ARG A 177 -8.24 -14.72 -2.32
CA ARG A 177 -7.12 -15.26 -3.09
C ARG A 177 -7.58 -15.82 -4.44
N VAL A 178 -6.83 -15.47 -5.49
CA VAL A 178 -6.97 -16.01 -6.84
C VAL A 178 -5.60 -16.41 -7.39
N PRO A 179 -5.53 -17.30 -8.40
CA PRO A 179 -4.26 -17.57 -9.07
C PRO A 179 -3.63 -16.28 -9.60
N TYR A 180 -2.31 -16.16 -9.43
CA TYR A 180 -1.55 -15.08 -10.05
C TYR A 180 -1.52 -15.24 -11.57
N THR A 181 -1.68 -14.14 -12.31
CA THR A 181 -1.53 -14.10 -13.77
C THR A 181 -0.44 -13.09 -14.16
N GLU A 182 0.33 -13.41 -15.20
CA GLU A 182 1.37 -12.50 -15.71
C GLU A 182 0.76 -11.16 -16.19
N SER A 183 -0.48 -11.16 -16.69
CA SER A 183 -1.20 -9.94 -17.06
C SER A 183 -1.38 -8.98 -15.88
N LEU A 184 -1.69 -9.50 -14.68
CA LEU A 184 -1.77 -8.69 -13.47
C LEU A 184 -0.38 -8.12 -13.09
N GLY A 185 0.66 -8.92 -13.20
CA GLY A 185 2.04 -8.47 -12.94
C GLY A 185 2.49 -7.39 -13.92
N GLN A 186 2.20 -7.54 -15.21
CA GLN A 186 2.47 -6.53 -16.23
C GLN A 186 1.67 -5.25 -15.98
N ALA A 187 0.38 -5.35 -15.64
CA ALA A 187 -0.43 -4.19 -15.29
C ALA A 187 0.11 -3.43 -14.07
N ALA A 188 0.63 -4.14 -13.06
CA ALA A 188 1.28 -3.54 -11.90
C ALA A 188 2.54 -2.76 -12.28
N LYS A 189 3.40 -3.33 -13.13
CA LYS A 189 4.62 -2.67 -13.64
C LYS A 189 4.28 -1.48 -14.54
N ALA A 190 3.31 -1.64 -15.44
CA ALA A 190 2.88 -0.57 -16.35
C ALA A 190 2.31 0.64 -15.58
N ALA A 191 1.58 0.41 -14.51
CA ALA A 191 1.06 1.48 -13.66
C ALA A 191 2.17 2.31 -13.00
N ASP A 192 3.27 1.67 -12.60
CA ASP A 192 4.44 2.35 -12.04
C ASP A 192 5.22 3.14 -13.11
N GLN A 193 5.51 2.54 -14.27
CA GLN A 193 6.16 3.21 -15.40
C GLN A 193 5.35 4.42 -15.89
N TRP A 194 4.04 4.29 -16.01
CA TRP A 194 3.15 5.37 -16.44
C TRP A 194 3.21 6.57 -15.49
N ARG A 195 3.34 6.34 -14.20
CA ARG A 195 3.56 7.39 -13.20
C ARG A 195 4.85 8.16 -13.45
N PHE A 196 5.94 7.44 -13.70
CA PHE A 196 7.24 8.05 -14.01
C PHE A 196 7.15 8.95 -15.24
N TRP A 197 6.58 8.46 -16.35
CA TRP A 197 6.43 9.23 -17.58
C TRP A 197 5.53 10.45 -17.44
N LYS A 198 4.42 10.35 -16.71
CA LYS A 198 3.55 11.51 -16.39
C LYS A 198 4.32 12.59 -15.65
N SER A 199 5.09 12.24 -14.63
CA SER A 199 5.88 13.20 -13.86
C SER A 199 6.96 13.84 -14.71
N ALA A 200 7.67 13.09 -15.54
CA ALA A 200 8.68 13.58 -16.45
C ALA A 200 8.09 14.54 -17.51
N ALA A 201 6.92 14.22 -18.06
CA ALA A 201 6.22 15.08 -19.02
C ALA A 201 5.79 16.41 -18.39
N ILE A 202 5.29 16.41 -17.16
CA ILE A 202 4.91 17.64 -16.45
C ILE A 202 6.14 18.52 -16.20
N ILE A 203 7.25 17.94 -15.71
CA ILE A 203 8.50 18.66 -15.47
C ILE A 203 9.04 19.23 -16.78
N GLY A 204 9.08 18.44 -17.85
CA GLY A 204 9.50 18.89 -19.18
C GLY A 204 8.65 20.05 -19.71
N GLY A 205 7.33 19.96 -19.56
CA GLY A 205 6.41 21.02 -19.95
C GLY A 205 6.65 22.33 -19.19
N VAL A 206 6.86 22.27 -17.87
CA VAL A 206 7.18 23.43 -17.05
C VAL A 206 8.49 24.09 -17.47
N LEU A 207 9.53 23.29 -17.75
CA LEU A 207 10.82 23.81 -18.20
C LEU A 207 10.72 24.50 -19.56
N LEU A 208 10.00 23.89 -20.52
CA LEU A 208 9.75 24.50 -21.83
C LEU A 208 9.02 25.84 -21.73
N LEU A 209 8.01 25.90 -20.84
CA LEU A 209 7.25 27.12 -20.60
C LEU A 209 8.13 28.24 -19.99
N ALA A 210 9.00 27.87 -19.05
CA ALA A 210 9.97 28.81 -18.47
C ALA A 210 10.95 29.36 -19.53
N VAL A 211 11.48 28.49 -20.40
CA VAL A 211 12.36 28.90 -21.51
C VAL A 211 11.65 29.83 -22.48
N LEU A 212 10.39 29.54 -22.82
CA LEU A 212 9.56 30.37 -23.68
C LEU A 212 9.34 31.77 -23.08
N ILE A 213 9.02 31.84 -21.80
CA ILE A 213 8.82 33.11 -21.08
C ILE A 213 10.10 33.95 -21.12
N VAL A 214 11.25 33.34 -20.81
CA VAL A 214 12.54 34.03 -20.85
C VAL A 214 12.87 34.52 -22.27
N TRP A 215 12.60 33.72 -23.29
CA TRP A 215 12.81 34.09 -24.69
C TRP A 215 11.92 35.27 -25.11
N LEU A 216 10.64 35.23 -24.76
CA LEU A 216 9.69 36.32 -25.01
C LEU A 216 10.09 37.59 -24.30
N ALA A 217 10.48 37.52 -23.02
CA ALA A 217 10.96 38.68 -22.26
C ALA A 217 12.20 39.31 -22.89
N ARG A 218 13.20 38.46 -23.29
CA ARG A 218 14.39 38.93 -23.98
C ARG A 218 14.06 39.57 -25.33
N ARG A 219 13.12 39.00 -26.08
CA ARG A 219 12.68 39.56 -27.36
C ARG A 219 11.97 40.89 -27.17
N TYR A 220 11.12 41.04 -26.14
CA TYR A 220 10.43 42.29 -25.80
C TYR A 220 11.43 43.39 -25.40
N LEU A 221 12.37 43.09 -24.52
CA LEU A 221 13.41 44.05 -24.10
C LEU A 221 14.31 44.52 -25.25
N ARG A 222 14.64 43.60 -26.18
CA ARG A 222 15.42 43.95 -27.39
C ARG A 222 14.65 44.89 -28.35
N ARG A 223 13.31 44.75 -28.41
CA ARG A 223 12.47 45.68 -29.21
C ARG A 223 12.47 47.07 -28.62
N GLN A 224 12.32 47.22 -27.30
CA GLN A 224 12.34 48.52 -26.63
C GLN A 224 13.67 49.28 -26.72
N ARG A 225 14.80 48.57 -26.87
CA ARG A 225 16.13 49.19 -27.02
C ARG A 225 16.41 49.67 -28.46
N ARG A 226 15.54 49.37 -29.42
CA ARG A 226 15.69 49.73 -30.84
C ARG A 226 14.69 50.87 -31.25
N SER A 227 13.77 51.24 -30.40
CA SER A 227 12.92 52.42 -30.51
C SER A 227 13.52 53.57 -29.69
#